data_69c670253bf41289dad449a39d4cac0a
#
_entry.id   69c670253bf41289dad449a39d4cac0a
#
_cell.length_a   1.000
_cell.length_b   1.000
_cell.length_c   1.000
_cell.angle_alpha   90.00
_cell.angle_beta   90.00
_cell.angle_gamma   90.00
#
_symmetry.space_group_name_H-M   'P 1'
#
loop_
_entity.id
_entity.type
_entity.pdbx_description
1 polymer ?
#
loop_
_entity_poly.entity_id
_entity_poly.type
_entity_poly.pdbx_seq_one_letter_code
_entity_poly.pdbx_strand_id
1 'polypeptide(L)'
;MNVLKRDGRKEPIMFDKITARVKKLCYGLNELVDPVRISMRVIEGLYDGVTTSELDNLAAEVAATMTTSHPDYAKLAARISVSNLHKNTKKTFSEVMDDLYTYVNPRTRSRNLSVHRHMDNEKMRSWIALKYKFTAVMRARYTTSRVHV
;
A
#
# COMPACT_ATOMS: atom_id res chain seq x y z
N MET A 1 3.36 24.96 -1.24
CA MET A 1 2.57 23.73 -0.97
C MET A 1 3.51 22.61 -0.53
N ASN A 2 3.19 21.96 0.58
CA ASN A 2 3.98 20.87 1.14
C ASN A 2 3.12 19.61 1.26
N VAL A 3 3.76 18.44 1.15
CA VAL A 3 3.15 17.13 1.35
C VAL A 3 3.75 16.46 2.58
N LEU A 4 2.88 15.83 3.36
CA LEU A 4 3.30 15.02 4.51
C LEU A 4 3.51 13.57 4.06
N LYS A 5 4.75 13.11 4.15
CA LYS A 5 5.11 11.72 3.86
C LYS A 5 4.61 10.76 4.95
N ARG A 6 4.52 9.45 4.64
CA ARG A 6 4.13 8.40 5.61
C ARG A 6 5.07 8.30 6.81
N ASP A 7 6.32 8.72 6.66
CA ASP A 7 7.33 8.79 7.72
C ASP A 7 7.30 10.09 8.53
N GLY A 8 6.30 10.95 8.31
CA GLY A 8 6.12 12.23 9.01
C GLY A 8 6.94 13.40 8.46
N ARG A 9 7.78 13.18 7.45
CA ARG A 9 8.57 14.27 6.84
C ARG A 9 7.69 15.15 5.98
N LYS A 10 7.92 16.48 6.04
CA LYS A 10 7.34 17.47 5.13
C LYS A 10 8.28 17.69 3.96
N GLU A 11 7.77 17.54 2.74
CA GLU A 11 8.52 17.83 1.50
C GLU A 11 7.70 18.74 0.60
N PRO A 12 8.34 19.58 -0.23
CA PRO A 12 7.61 20.35 -1.24
C PRO A 12 6.95 19.40 -2.25
N ILE A 13 5.75 19.77 -2.69
CA ILE A 13 5.02 18.97 -3.68
C ILE A 13 5.75 19.04 -5.02
N MET A 14 6.01 17.88 -5.60
CA MET A 14 6.56 17.72 -6.95
C MET A 14 5.48 17.06 -7.84
N PHE A 15 4.89 17.84 -8.72
CA PHE A 15 3.82 17.38 -9.61
C PHE A 15 4.24 16.25 -10.53
N ASP A 16 5.49 16.29 -10.98
CA ASP A 16 6.07 15.21 -11.80
C ASP A 16 6.07 13.85 -11.11
N LYS A 17 6.25 13.82 -9.78
CA LYS A 17 6.18 12.59 -8.99
C LYS A 17 4.77 12.01 -8.97
N ILE A 18 3.73 12.86 -8.98
CA ILE A 18 2.34 12.44 -9.04
C ILE A 18 2.07 11.78 -10.39
N THR A 19 2.43 12.47 -11.48
CA THR A 19 2.27 11.95 -12.84
C THR A 19 3.04 10.65 -13.05
N ALA A 20 4.30 10.59 -12.63
CA ALA A 20 5.12 9.39 -12.71
C ALA A 20 4.53 8.22 -11.89
N ARG A 21 3.92 8.51 -10.74
CA ARG A 21 3.22 7.54 -9.91
C ARG A 21 2.03 6.92 -10.63
N VAL A 22 1.15 7.75 -11.21
CA VAL A 22 -0.03 7.30 -11.96
C VAL A 22 0.42 6.54 -13.21
N LYS A 23 1.39 7.07 -13.97
CA LYS A 23 1.93 6.42 -15.17
C LYS A 23 2.45 5.01 -14.91
N LYS A 24 3.13 4.77 -13.78
CA LYS A 24 3.60 3.42 -13.40
C LYS A 24 2.47 2.40 -13.23
N LEU A 25 1.25 2.83 -12.94
CA LEU A 25 0.10 1.97 -12.73
C LEU A 25 -0.76 1.78 -14.00
N CYS A 26 -0.45 2.54 -15.07
CA CYS A 26 -1.13 2.45 -16.37
C CYS A 26 -0.66 1.26 -17.24
N TYR A 27 0.25 0.42 -16.76
CA TYR A 27 0.76 -0.71 -17.56
C TYR A 27 -0.36 -1.63 -18.06
N GLY A 28 -0.34 -1.99 -19.34
CA GLY A 28 -1.31 -2.89 -19.96
C GLY A 28 -2.74 -2.37 -20.01
N LEU A 29 -2.95 -1.04 -19.87
CA LEU A 29 -4.21 -0.38 -20.14
C LEU A 29 -4.22 0.22 -21.55
N ASN A 30 -5.41 0.59 -22.04
CA ASN A 30 -5.58 1.24 -23.33
C ASN A 30 -4.82 2.59 -23.37
N GLU A 31 -4.28 2.96 -24.52
CA GLU A 31 -3.58 4.24 -24.74
C GLU A 31 -4.46 5.49 -24.53
N LEU A 32 -5.79 5.32 -24.60
CA LEU A 32 -6.77 6.38 -24.30
C LEU A 32 -6.80 6.77 -22.81
N VAL A 33 -6.18 5.96 -21.93
CA VAL A 33 -6.04 6.26 -20.52
C VAL A 33 -4.84 7.17 -20.31
N ASP A 34 -5.11 8.48 -20.25
CA ASP A 34 -4.07 9.49 -20.07
C ASP A 34 -3.77 9.78 -18.60
N PRO A 35 -2.56 9.43 -18.11
CA PRO A 35 -2.16 9.70 -16.73
C PRO A 35 -2.00 11.20 -16.44
N VAL A 36 -1.74 12.03 -17.46
CA VAL A 36 -1.56 13.49 -17.29
C VAL A 36 -2.89 14.13 -16.93
N ARG A 37 -3.99 13.74 -17.59
CA ARG A 37 -5.34 14.26 -17.28
C ARG A 37 -5.76 13.99 -15.85
N ILE A 38 -5.43 12.80 -15.32
CA ILE A 38 -5.68 12.46 -13.92
C ILE A 38 -4.86 13.37 -13.01
N SER A 39 -3.55 13.49 -13.31
CA SER A 39 -2.64 14.29 -12.48
C SER A 39 -3.05 15.75 -12.42
N MET A 40 -3.50 16.34 -13.52
CA MET A 40 -3.99 17.72 -13.55
C MET A 40 -5.19 17.91 -12.61
N ARG A 41 -6.20 17.01 -12.68
CA ARG A 41 -7.37 17.08 -11.79
C ARG A 41 -7.01 16.84 -10.32
N VAL A 42 -6.03 15.97 -10.07
CA VAL A 42 -5.51 15.78 -8.71
C VAL A 42 -4.86 17.04 -8.19
N ILE A 43 -4.06 17.72 -9.02
CA ILE A 43 -3.39 18.97 -8.66
C ILE A 43 -4.39 20.08 -8.32
N GLU A 44 -5.49 20.18 -9.06
CA GLU A 44 -6.58 21.14 -8.80
C GLU A 44 -7.25 20.92 -7.43
N GLY A 45 -7.30 19.69 -6.93
CA GLY A 45 -7.88 19.34 -5.64
C GLY A 45 -6.88 19.35 -4.47
N LEU A 46 -5.62 19.77 -4.67
CA LEU A 46 -4.61 19.74 -3.61
C LEU A 46 -4.71 20.93 -2.66
N TYR A 47 -4.42 20.66 -1.38
CA TYR A 47 -4.25 21.66 -0.33
C TYR A 47 -2.90 21.50 0.36
N ASP A 48 -2.46 22.53 1.09
CA ASP A 48 -1.18 22.46 1.80
C ASP A 48 -1.24 21.50 3.00
N GLY A 49 -0.22 20.67 3.14
CA GLY A 49 -0.14 19.68 4.21
C GLY A 49 -0.84 18.33 3.89
N VAL A 50 -1.32 18.12 2.66
CA VAL A 50 -1.93 16.86 2.25
C VAL A 50 -0.98 15.67 2.51
N THR A 51 -1.51 14.57 2.99
CA THR A 51 -0.72 13.34 3.17
C THR A 51 -0.58 12.57 1.85
N THR A 52 0.52 11.84 1.69
CA THR A 52 0.71 11.01 0.48
C THR A 52 -0.35 9.90 0.35
N SER A 53 -0.99 9.50 1.44
CA SER A 53 -2.10 8.53 1.44
C SER A 53 -3.38 9.15 0.90
N GLU A 54 -3.73 10.36 1.34
CA GLU A 54 -4.87 11.13 0.83
C GLU A 54 -4.69 11.46 -0.65
N LEU A 55 -3.46 11.80 -1.06
CA LEU A 55 -3.14 12.07 -2.46
C LEU A 55 -3.35 10.84 -3.36
N ASP A 56 -2.92 9.65 -2.90
CA ASP A 56 -3.20 8.39 -3.62
C ASP A 56 -4.73 8.09 -3.65
N ASN A 57 -5.49 8.40 -2.58
CA ASN A 57 -6.96 8.25 -2.55
C ASN A 57 -7.64 9.21 -3.52
N LEU A 58 -7.28 10.50 -3.50
CA LEU A 58 -7.80 11.49 -4.43
C LEU A 58 -7.53 11.09 -5.89
N ALA A 59 -6.34 10.56 -6.19
CA ALA A 59 -6.02 10.07 -7.52
C ALA A 59 -6.90 8.87 -7.94
N ALA A 60 -7.23 7.97 -7.01
CA ALA A 60 -8.14 6.86 -7.27
C ALA A 60 -9.57 7.34 -7.51
N GLU A 61 -10.07 8.31 -6.74
CA GLU A 61 -11.39 8.91 -6.90
C GLU A 61 -11.51 9.63 -8.25
N VAL A 62 -10.52 10.45 -8.62
CA VAL A 62 -10.46 11.12 -9.92
C VAL A 62 -10.46 10.11 -11.06
N ALA A 63 -9.67 9.03 -10.96
CA ALA A 63 -9.68 7.97 -11.96
C ALA A 63 -11.05 7.28 -12.04
N ALA A 64 -11.72 7.04 -10.91
CA ALA A 64 -13.06 6.46 -10.86
C ALA A 64 -14.12 7.36 -11.53
N THR A 65 -14.07 8.68 -11.34
CA THR A 65 -14.99 9.61 -12.02
C THR A 65 -14.79 9.63 -13.54
N MET A 66 -13.57 9.34 -14.02
CA MET A 66 -13.26 9.28 -15.45
C MET A 66 -13.67 7.97 -16.14
N THR A 67 -14.29 7.02 -15.41
CA THR A 67 -14.79 5.75 -15.96
C THR A 67 -15.85 5.97 -17.07
N THR A 68 -16.55 7.10 -17.03
CA THR A 68 -17.49 7.51 -18.08
C THR A 68 -16.81 7.75 -19.45
N SER A 69 -15.53 8.12 -19.44
CA SER A 69 -14.75 8.34 -20.67
C SER A 69 -14.17 7.03 -21.23
N HIS A 70 -13.69 6.13 -20.38
CA HIS A 70 -13.17 4.82 -20.77
C HIS A 70 -13.19 3.84 -19.59
N PRO A 71 -13.63 2.57 -19.79
CA PRO A 71 -13.78 1.60 -18.70
C PRO A 71 -12.46 1.22 -18.02
N ASP A 72 -11.32 1.34 -18.68
CA ASP A 72 -10.01 1.02 -18.10
C ASP A 72 -9.59 2.00 -16.99
N TYR A 73 -10.22 3.18 -16.90
CA TYR A 73 -10.01 4.05 -15.72
C TYR A 73 -10.48 3.40 -14.41
N ALA A 74 -11.50 2.52 -14.45
CA ALA A 74 -11.89 1.75 -13.28
C ALA A 74 -10.78 0.79 -12.82
N LYS A 75 -10.10 0.13 -13.77
CA LYS A 75 -8.95 -0.73 -13.45
C LYS A 75 -7.79 0.07 -12.87
N LEU A 76 -7.55 1.27 -13.41
CA LEU A 76 -6.51 2.16 -12.90
C LEU A 76 -6.84 2.64 -11.48
N ALA A 77 -8.09 3.06 -11.22
CA ALA A 77 -8.55 3.45 -9.90
C ALA A 77 -8.34 2.33 -8.87
N ALA A 78 -8.74 1.09 -9.22
CA ALA A 78 -8.53 -0.08 -8.39
C ALA A 78 -7.04 -0.33 -8.10
N ARG A 79 -6.16 -0.22 -9.11
CA ARG A 79 -4.70 -0.40 -8.94
C ARG A 79 -4.09 0.67 -8.03
N ILE A 80 -4.53 1.93 -8.14
CA ILE A 80 -4.07 3.02 -7.26
C ILE A 80 -4.49 2.72 -5.81
N SER A 81 -5.76 2.37 -5.58
CA SER A 81 -6.28 2.05 -4.24
C SER A 81 -5.58 0.85 -3.61
N VAL A 82 -5.40 -0.26 -4.35
CA VAL A 82 -4.68 -1.44 -3.87
C VAL A 82 -3.21 -1.11 -3.57
N SER A 83 -2.56 -0.33 -4.43
CA SER A 83 -1.18 0.10 -4.20
C SER A 83 -1.04 1.02 -2.97
N ASN A 84 -2.03 1.86 -2.69
CA ASN A 84 -2.09 2.67 -1.46
C ASN A 84 -2.26 1.78 -0.23
N LEU A 85 -3.21 0.83 -0.29
CA LEU A 85 -3.43 -0.14 0.78
C LEU A 85 -2.16 -0.93 1.12
N HIS A 86 -1.47 -1.45 0.11
CA HIS A 86 -0.21 -2.19 0.32
C HIS A 86 0.91 -1.35 0.97
N LYS A 87 0.91 -0.04 0.76
CA LYS A 87 1.87 0.87 1.41
C LYS A 87 1.49 1.22 2.85
N ASN A 88 0.19 1.19 3.16
CA ASN A 88 -0.33 1.51 4.48
C ASN A 88 -0.37 0.29 5.41
N THR A 89 -0.29 -0.92 4.84
CA THR A 89 -0.29 -2.18 5.60
C THR A 89 1.13 -2.70 5.82
N LYS A 90 1.34 -3.40 6.92
CA LYS A 90 2.60 -4.09 7.20
C LYS A 90 2.81 -5.23 6.19
N LYS A 91 4.06 -5.41 5.77
CA LYS A 91 4.42 -6.40 4.73
C LYS A 91 4.57 -7.81 5.27
N THR A 92 4.87 -7.93 6.55
CA THR A 92 5.15 -9.23 7.18
C THR A 92 3.97 -9.67 8.03
N PHE A 93 3.51 -10.88 7.79
CA PHE A 93 2.37 -11.47 8.53
C PHE A 93 2.64 -11.54 10.03
N SER A 94 3.88 -11.82 10.44
CA SER A 94 4.21 -11.92 11.86
C SER A 94 4.12 -10.60 12.59
N GLU A 95 4.60 -9.48 11.97
CA GLU A 95 4.47 -8.16 12.58
C GLU A 95 2.99 -7.78 12.78
N VAL A 96 2.12 -8.19 11.82
CA VAL A 96 0.68 -7.99 11.95
C VAL A 96 0.11 -8.84 13.08
N MET A 97 0.56 -10.10 13.22
CA MET A 97 0.09 -10.98 14.30
C MET A 97 0.59 -10.54 15.66
N ASP A 98 1.83 -10.05 15.78
CA ASP A 98 2.37 -9.47 17.01
C ASP A 98 1.61 -8.23 17.44
N ASP A 99 1.26 -7.36 16.49
CA ASP A 99 0.43 -6.18 16.77
C ASP A 99 -0.97 -6.58 17.25
N LEU A 100 -1.60 -7.57 16.59
CA LEU A 100 -2.91 -8.06 16.98
C LEU A 100 -2.87 -8.73 18.37
N TYR A 101 -1.78 -9.41 18.69
CA TYR A 101 -1.59 -10.04 20.00
C TYR A 101 -1.43 -9.00 21.12
N THR A 102 -0.69 -7.93 20.86
CA THR A 102 -0.45 -6.86 21.81
C THR A 102 -1.58 -5.84 21.87
N TYR A 103 -2.48 -5.84 20.86
CA TYR A 103 -3.55 -4.87 20.75
C TYR A 103 -4.55 -4.97 21.90
N VAL A 104 -4.72 -3.86 22.60
CA VAL A 104 -5.76 -3.68 23.63
C VAL A 104 -6.84 -2.74 23.09
N ASN A 105 -8.08 -3.20 23.07
CA ASN A 105 -9.19 -2.38 22.62
C ASN A 105 -9.37 -1.18 23.58
N PRO A 106 -9.27 0.07 23.09
CA PRO A 106 -9.35 1.26 23.94
C PRO A 106 -10.71 1.43 24.65
N ARG A 107 -11.80 0.87 24.08
CA ARG A 107 -13.15 0.96 24.68
C ARG A 107 -13.37 -0.08 25.77
N THR A 108 -12.95 -1.33 25.55
CA THR A 108 -13.23 -2.44 26.48
C THR A 108 -12.05 -2.73 27.39
N ARG A 109 -10.88 -2.13 27.14
CA ARG A 109 -9.59 -2.43 27.81
C ARG A 109 -9.26 -3.92 27.83
N SER A 110 -9.86 -4.70 26.95
CA SER A 110 -9.63 -6.14 26.83
C SER A 110 -8.74 -6.43 25.62
N ARG A 111 -7.91 -7.46 25.75
CA ARG A 111 -7.17 -8.04 24.62
C ARG A 111 -8.11 -8.86 23.75
N ASN A 112 -7.79 -8.99 22.48
CA ASN A 112 -8.58 -9.80 21.56
C ASN A 112 -8.38 -11.29 21.86
N LEU A 113 -9.30 -11.87 22.63
CA LEU A 113 -9.23 -13.26 23.11
C LEU A 113 -9.14 -14.31 21.99
N SER A 114 -9.70 -14.02 20.81
CA SER A 114 -9.64 -14.95 19.68
C SER A 114 -8.23 -15.08 19.11
N VAL A 115 -7.51 -13.96 18.98
CA VAL A 115 -6.11 -13.94 18.55
C VAL A 115 -5.22 -14.56 19.63
N HIS A 116 -5.45 -14.22 20.90
CA HIS A 116 -4.70 -14.76 22.03
C HIS A 116 -4.80 -16.29 22.08
N ARG A 117 -6.01 -16.84 21.95
CA ARG A 117 -6.25 -18.30 21.95
C ARG A 117 -5.56 -19.01 20.76
N HIS A 118 -5.48 -18.36 19.60
CA HIS A 118 -4.78 -18.91 18.42
C HIS A 118 -3.26 -18.85 18.56
N MET A 119 -2.73 -17.79 19.15
CA MET A 119 -1.28 -17.56 19.30
C MET A 119 -0.68 -18.37 20.46
N ASP A 120 -1.46 -18.70 21.49
CA ASP A 120 -1.00 -19.54 22.62
C ASP A 120 -0.89 -21.02 22.26
N ASN A 121 -1.34 -21.41 21.06
CA ASN A 121 -1.19 -22.75 20.58
C ASN A 121 0.26 -22.97 20.09
N GLU A 122 1.06 -23.79 20.81
CA GLU A 122 2.46 -24.11 20.47
C GLU A 122 2.64 -24.55 19.00
N LYS A 123 1.64 -25.22 18.43
CA LYS A 123 1.61 -25.60 17.02
C LYS A 123 1.63 -24.39 16.08
N MET A 124 0.92 -23.31 16.42
CA MET A 124 0.89 -22.09 15.61
C MET A 124 2.23 -21.35 15.69
N ARG A 125 2.84 -21.26 16.89
CA ARG A 125 4.17 -20.67 17.09
C ARG A 125 5.24 -21.44 16.28
N SER A 126 5.22 -22.76 16.35
CA SER A 126 6.16 -23.60 15.58
C SER A 126 5.93 -23.49 14.08
N TRP A 127 4.68 -23.37 13.62
CA TRP A 127 4.35 -23.20 12.21
C TRP A 127 4.78 -21.84 11.66
N ILE A 128 4.57 -20.78 12.43
CA ILE A 128 5.06 -19.43 12.12
C ILE A 128 6.59 -19.42 12.04
N ALA A 129 7.28 -20.02 13.01
CA ALA A 129 8.73 -20.13 13.03
C ALA A 129 9.28 -20.96 11.85
N LEU A 130 8.59 -22.05 11.46
CA LEU A 130 8.95 -22.87 10.31
C LEU A 130 8.79 -22.11 8.99
N LYS A 131 7.70 -21.37 8.84
CA LYS A 131 7.44 -20.54 7.66
C LYS A 131 8.46 -19.40 7.52
N TYR A 132 8.96 -18.85 8.63
CA TYR A 132 10.06 -17.87 8.63
C TYR A 132 11.38 -18.47 8.19
N LYS A 133 11.76 -19.64 8.71
CA LYS A 133 12.96 -20.35 8.25
C LYS A 133 12.87 -20.66 6.76
N PHE A 134 11.70 -21.08 6.27
CA PHE A 134 11.50 -21.39 4.85
C PHE A 134 11.59 -20.16 3.96
N THR A 135 10.97 -19.03 4.34
CA THR A 135 11.08 -17.77 3.57
C THR A 135 12.48 -17.19 3.59
N ALA A 136 13.20 -17.29 4.69
CA ALA A 136 14.60 -16.86 4.78
C ALA A 136 15.52 -17.71 3.89
N VAL A 137 15.34 -19.03 3.87
CA VAL A 137 16.11 -19.95 3.01
C VAL A 137 15.80 -19.72 1.53
N MET A 138 14.52 -19.49 1.17
CA MET A 138 14.15 -19.17 -0.22
C MET A 138 14.72 -17.81 -0.66
N ARG A 139 14.68 -16.80 0.21
CA ARG A 139 15.28 -15.50 -0.09
C ARG A 139 16.79 -15.60 -0.30
N ALA A 140 17.50 -16.40 0.51
CA ALA A 140 18.93 -16.64 0.36
C ALA A 140 19.26 -17.36 -0.97
N ARG A 141 18.45 -18.35 -1.38
CA ARG A 141 18.64 -19.04 -2.67
C ARG A 141 18.42 -18.13 -3.88
N TYR A 142 17.40 -17.24 -3.85
CA TYR A 142 17.13 -16.31 -4.96
C TYR A 142 18.14 -15.18 -5.07
N THR A 143 18.80 -14.77 -3.97
CA THR A 143 19.89 -13.79 -4.03
C THR A 143 21.19 -14.39 -4.57
N THR A 144 21.47 -15.66 -4.29
CA THR A 144 22.69 -16.34 -4.79
C THR A 144 22.61 -16.66 -6.29
N SER A 145 21.42 -16.90 -6.85
CA SER A 145 21.25 -17.14 -8.30
C SER A 145 21.40 -15.89 -9.18
N ARG A 146 21.43 -14.69 -8.60
CA ARG A 146 21.57 -13.44 -9.36
C ARG A 146 23.03 -12.92 -9.47
N VAL A 147 23.99 -13.63 -8.92
CA VAL A 147 25.41 -13.23 -8.92
C VAL A 147 26.23 -13.97 -9.99
N HIS A 148 25.62 -14.87 -10.77
CA HIS A 148 26.28 -15.58 -11.87
C HIS A 148 25.52 -15.38 -13.19
N VAL A 149 25.47 -14.11 -13.68
CA VAL A 149 25.34 -13.80 -15.13
C VAL A 149 26.09 -12.52 -15.39
#